data_2b17b2b87c00fb532d237a2eb7cf4aa9
#
_entry.id   2b17b2b87c00fb532d237a2eb7cf4aa9
#
_cell.length_a   1.000
_cell.length_b   1.000
_cell.length_c   1.000
_cell.angle_alpha   90.00
_cell.angle_beta   90.00
_cell.angle_gamma   90.00
#
_symmetry.space_group_name_H-M   'P 1'
#
loop_
_entity.id
_entity.type
_entity.pdbx_description
1 polymer ?
#
loop_
_entity_poly.entity_id
_entity_poly.type
_entity_poly.pdbx_seq_one_letter_code
_entity_poly.pdbx_strand_id
1 'polypeptide(L)'
;FGVRGLIDAQIPRERYPAAITRIKKYAGLVDDHKPITEQAKARTIERFDVAGLVGPYKGEIEQDLERAESFITGIEGLLAGTDLQGWEESYATLAGQLREYNDWVRAEILPRARTNYRLPAAIYEDALRNWGVDADPLDLIEQATKGYMDIRNEMEALAPRIAAEKGWDTRDYREVIALLKEEGPIDGDKLVDHYHAVLRDIEE
;
A
#
# COMPACT_ATOMS: atom_id res chain seq x y z
N PHE A 1 2.80 -11.24 -0.64
CA PHE A 1 2.81 -12.70 -0.39
C PHE A 1 1.41 -13.17 -0.02
N GLY A 2 0.86 -14.18 -0.72
CA GLY A 2 -0.51 -14.67 -0.50
C GLY A 2 -0.69 -15.56 0.74
N VAL A 3 0.09 -15.37 1.81
CA VAL A 3 0.01 -16.16 3.04
C VAL A 3 -1.28 -15.83 3.80
N ARG A 4 -1.61 -14.54 3.96
CA ARG A 4 -2.84 -14.12 4.64
C ARG A 4 -4.08 -14.77 4.06
N GLY A 5 -4.23 -14.78 2.74
CA GLY A 5 -5.38 -15.41 2.07
C GLY A 5 -5.47 -16.92 2.21
N LEU A 6 -4.48 -17.59 2.86
CA LEU A 6 -4.52 -19.03 3.15
C LEU A 6 -4.89 -19.34 4.61
N ILE A 7 -4.83 -18.34 5.49
CA ILE A 7 -5.09 -18.47 6.94
C ILE A 7 -6.11 -17.45 7.42
N ASP A 8 -6.84 -16.81 6.50
CA ASP A 8 -7.94 -15.92 6.83
C ASP A 8 -9.08 -16.70 7.52
N ALA A 9 -9.79 -16.04 8.43
CA ALA A 9 -10.88 -16.64 9.20
C ALA A 9 -12.02 -17.22 8.33
N GLN A 10 -12.13 -16.76 7.08
CA GLN A 10 -13.11 -17.29 6.10
C GLN A 10 -12.64 -18.58 5.42
N ILE A 11 -11.38 -18.99 5.60
CA ILE A 11 -10.82 -20.20 5.01
C ILE A 11 -11.00 -21.37 5.99
N PRO A 12 -11.47 -22.53 5.52
CA PRO A 12 -11.54 -23.72 6.33
C PRO A 12 -10.18 -24.09 6.93
N ARG A 13 -10.14 -24.35 8.24
CA ARG A 13 -8.88 -24.57 9.00
C ARG A 13 -8.04 -25.73 8.47
N GLU A 14 -8.67 -26.77 7.91
CA GLU A 14 -7.99 -27.90 7.25
C GLU A 14 -7.10 -27.48 6.06
N ARG A 15 -7.29 -26.26 5.52
CA ARG A 15 -6.47 -25.70 4.44
C ARG A 15 -5.28 -24.87 4.94
N TYR A 16 -5.24 -24.50 6.22
CA TYR A 16 -4.17 -23.68 6.80
C TYR A 16 -2.75 -24.25 6.59
N PRO A 17 -2.51 -25.59 6.64
CA PRO A 17 -1.18 -26.16 6.35
C PRO A 17 -0.61 -25.78 4.98
N ALA A 18 -1.46 -25.37 4.02
CA ALA A 18 -1.00 -24.89 2.73
C ALA A 18 -0.16 -23.59 2.85
N ALA A 19 -0.36 -22.80 3.91
CA ALA A 19 0.46 -21.61 4.19
C ALA A 19 1.92 -22.00 4.50
N ILE A 20 2.14 -23.03 5.31
CA ILE A 20 3.49 -23.54 5.61
C ILE A 20 4.16 -24.06 4.33
N THR A 21 3.43 -24.82 3.52
CA THR A 21 3.93 -25.31 2.23
C THR A 21 4.34 -24.14 1.33
N ARG A 22 3.57 -23.07 1.31
CA ARG A 22 3.89 -21.85 0.54
C ARG A 22 5.14 -21.15 1.05
N ILE A 23 5.30 -21.02 2.36
CA ILE A 23 6.49 -20.44 2.98
C ILE A 23 7.74 -21.27 2.62
N LYS A 24 7.65 -22.58 2.75
CA LYS A 24 8.74 -23.50 2.34
C LYS A 24 9.11 -23.33 0.86
N LYS A 25 8.13 -23.19 -0.04
CA LYS A 25 8.39 -22.92 -1.46
C LYS A 25 9.07 -21.58 -1.67
N TYR A 26 8.63 -20.53 -0.97
CA TYR A 26 9.24 -19.20 -1.08
C TYR A 26 10.67 -19.19 -0.53
N ALA A 27 10.94 -19.94 0.53
CA ALA A 27 12.26 -20.09 1.11
C ALA A 27 13.19 -21.04 0.31
N GLY A 28 12.69 -21.72 -0.72
CA GLY A 28 13.47 -22.71 -1.48
C GLY A 28 13.76 -23.99 -0.70
N LEU A 29 12.92 -24.35 0.28
CA LEU A 29 13.04 -25.55 1.11
C LEU A 29 12.27 -26.76 0.56
N VAL A 30 11.79 -26.67 -0.67
CA VAL A 30 11.08 -27.74 -1.39
C VAL A 30 11.83 -28.00 -2.69
N ASP A 31 11.95 -29.27 -3.05
CA ASP A 31 12.60 -29.69 -4.29
C ASP A 31 12.08 -28.91 -5.50
N ASP A 32 12.96 -28.60 -6.43
CA ASP A 32 12.72 -27.82 -7.65
C ASP A 32 12.28 -26.35 -7.41
N HIS A 33 12.35 -25.85 -6.17
CA HIS A 33 12.03 -24.45 -5.85
C HIS A 33 13.28 -23.69 -5.39
N LYS A 34 13.64 -22.64 -6.13
CA LYS A 34 14.67 -21.67 -5.68
C LYS A 34 14.01 -20.63 -4.78
N PRO A 35 14.77 -20.06 -3.81
CA PRO A 35 14.27 -18.94 -3.02
C PRO A 35 13.68 -17.84 -3.90
N ILE A 36 12.52 -17.30 -3.53
CA ILE A 36 11.84 -16.27 -4.31
C ILE A 36 12.70 -15.00 -4.43
N THR A 37 13.51 -14.71 -3.41
CA THR A 37 14.45 -13.58 -3.39
C THR A 37 15.57 -13.73 -4.42
N GLU A 38 16.10 -14.94 -4.60
CA GLU A 38 17.09 -15.23 -5.65
C GLU A 38 16.49 -15.07 -7.05
N GLN A 39 15.27 -15.58 -7.25
CA GLN A 39 14.57 -15.42 -8.51
C GLN A 39 14.30 -13.96 -8.82
N ALA A 40 13.88 -13.16 -7.81
CA ALA A 40 13.67 -11.73 -7.96
C ALA A 40 14.97 -10.99 -8.31
N LYS A 41 16.09 -11.29 -7.61
CA LYS A 41 17.40 -10.73 -7.94
C LYS A 41 17.82 -11.04 -9.38
N ALA A 42 17.75 -12.29 -9.79
CA ALA A 42 18.13 -12.72 -11.13
C ALA A 42 17.30 -12.00 -12.21
N ARG A 43 15.98 -11.96 -12.05
CA ARG A 43 15.06 -11.25 -12.97
C ARG A 43 15.32 -9.75 -13.06
N THR A 44 15.75 -9.14 -11.97
CA THR A 44 16.07 -7.72 -11.93
C THR A 44 17.40 -7.45 -12.62
N ILE A 45 18.43 -8.25 -12.34
CA ILE A 45 19.76 -8.12 -12.93
C ILE A 45 19.72 -8.29 -14.46
N GLU A 46 18.94 -9.23 -14.98
CA GLU A 46 18.72 -9.43 -16.42
C GLU A 46 18.27 -8.16 -17.15
N ARG A 47 17.71 -7.19 -16.41
CA ARG A 47 17.13 -5.95 -16.97
C ARG A 47 17.97 -4.71 -16.76
N PHE A 48 19.09 -4.79 -16.04
CA PHE A 48 19.90 -3.60 -15.72
C PHE A 48 20.39 -2.85 -16.96
N ASP A 49 20.79 -3.56 -17.98
CA ASP A 49 21.42 -2.99 -19.18
C ASP A 49 20.49 -3.01 -20.40
N VAL A 50 19.19 -3.24 -20.21
CA VAL A 50 18.22 -3.22 -21.30
C VAL A 50 17.89 -1.77 -21.66
N ALA A 51 18.24 -1.38 -22.86
CA ALA A 51 18.01 -0.02 -23.35
C ALA A 51 16.51 0.34 -23.34
N GLY A 52 16.19 1.54 -22.89
CA GLY A 52 14.82 2.05 -22.84
C GLY A 52 13.98 1.60 -21.65
N LEU A 53 14.47 0.70 -20.80
CA LEU A 53 13.79 0.40 -19.55
C LEU A 53 13.95 1.53 -18.54
N VAL A 54 12.85 1.91 -17.94
CA VAL A 54 12.82 2.93 -16.89
C VAL A 54 12.89 2.26 -15.53
N GLY A 55 13.90 2.62 -14.73
CA GLY A 55 14.07 2.12 -13.38
C GLY A 55 12.98 2.60 -12.42
N PRO A 56 12.89 2.01 -11.23
CA PRO A 56 11.92 2.40 -10.21
C PRO A 56 12.21 3.82 -9.68
N TYR A 57 11.20 4.45 -9.09
CA TYR A 57 11.37 5.74 -8.42
C TYR A 57 12.03 5.58 -7.05
N LYS A 58 13.03 6.41 -6.77
CA LYS A 58 13.83 6.35 -5.56
C LYS A 58 12.99 6.44 -4.27
N GLY A 59 12.07 7.40 -4.21
CA GLY A 59 11.22 7.59 -3.01
C GLY A 59 10.29 6.40 -2.74
N GLU A 60 9.86 5.67 -3.77
CA GLU A 60 9.05 4.46 -3.63
C GLU A 60 9.87 3.32 -3.01
N ILE A 61 11.11 3.12 -3.49
CA ILE A 61 12.03 2.13 -2.91
C ILE A 61 12.35 2.45 -1.46
N GLU A 62 12.65 3.72 -1.15
CA GLU A 62 12.94 4.16 0.22
C GLU A 62 11.77 3.87 1.15
N GLN A 63 10.55 4.18 0.73
CA GLN A 63 9.34 3.90 1.50
C GLN A 63 9.10 2.40 1.70
N ASP A 64 9.33 1.59 0.66
CA ASP A 64 9.19 0.13 0.74
C ASP A 64 10.23 -0.46 1.70
N LEU A 65 11.47 0.02 1.67
CA LEU A 65 12.53 -0.40 2.58
C LEU A 65 12.25 -0.01 4.04
N GLU A 66 11.64 1.14 4.29
CA GLU A 66 11.21 1.56 5.63
C GLU A 66 10.13 0.64 6.21
N ARG A 67 9.21 0.17 5.35
CA ARG A 67 8.10 -0.71 5.74
C ARG A 67 8.46 -2.20 5.76
N ALA A 68 9.61 -2.56 5.20
CA ALA A 68 9.98 -3.95 4.96
C ALA A 68 10.00 -4.81 6.23
N GLU A 69 10.54 -4.30 7.34
CA GLU A 69 10.58 -5.04 8.60
C GLU A 69 9.18 -5.26 9.19
N SER A 70 8.31 -4.25 9.13
CA SER A 70 6.90 -4.39 9.56
C SER A 70 6.15 -5.43 8.72
N PHE A 71 6.49 -5.55 7.43
CA PHE A 71 5.93 -6.58 6.56
C PHE A 71 6.43 -7.98 6.94
N ILE A 72 7.73 -8.14 7.23
CA ILE A 72 8.33 -9.42 7.63
C ILE A 72 7.72 -9.88 8.96
N THR A 73 7.74 -9.02 9.99
CA THR A 73 7.17 -9.33 11.32
C THR A 73 5.65 -9.53 11.27
N GLY A 74 4.96 -8.85 10.35
CA GLY A 74 3.54 -9.04 10.12
C GLY A 74 3.18 -10.47 9.65
N ILE A 75 4.04 -11.11 8.86
CA ILE A 75 3.85 -12.52 8.45
C ILE A 75 3.96 -13.42 9.68
N GLU A 76 4.93 -13.19 10.55
CA GLU A 76 5.10 -13.92 11.80
C GLU A 76 3.86 -13.80 12.70
N GLY A 77 3.39 -12.56 12.89
CA GLY A 77 2.19 -12.30 13.67
C GLY A 77 0.94 -13.01 13.14
N LEU A 78 0.78 -13.07 11.81
CA LEU A 78 -0.31 -13.81 11.17
C LEU A 78 -0.23 -15.32 11.46
N LEU A 79 0.95 -15.93 11.40
CA LEU A 79 1.16 -17.35 11.67
C LEU A 79 0.99 -17.67 13.15
N ALA A 80 1.58 -16.87 14.02
CA ALA A 80 1.46 -17.00 15.48
C ALA A 80 0.01 -16.85 15.99
N GLY A 81 -0.81 -16.10 15.27
CA GLY A 81 -2.26 -15.97 15.54
C GLY A 81 -3.08 -17.22 15.18
N THR A 82 -2.46 -18.25 14.62
CA THR A 82 -3.10 -19.52 14.28
C THR A 82 -2.66 -20.65 15.24
N ASP A 83 -3.33 -21.80 15.17
CA ASP A 83 -2.97 -23.04 15.86
C ASP A 83 -1.98 -23.91 15.05
N LEU A 84 -1.43 -23.37 13.95
CA LEU A 84 -0.44 -24.08 13.11
C LEU A 84 0.88 -24.29 13.86
N GLN A 85 1.46 -25.44 13.67
CA GLN A 85 2.76 -25.83 14.25
C GLN A 85 3.78 -26.14 13.16
N GLY A 86 5.08 -25.91 13.43
CA GLY A 86 6.18 -26.30 12.55
C GLY A 86 6.41 -25.36 11.36
N TRP A 87 5.96 -24.12 11.47
CA TRP A 87 6.22 -23.06 10.49
C TRP A 87 7.48 -22.24 10.82
N GLU A 88 7.94 -22.24 12.05
CA GLU A 88 8.93 -21.33 12.63
C GLU A 88 10.27 -21.37 11.89
N GLU A 89 10.81 -22.57 11.64
CA GLU A 89 12.10 -22.73 10.96
C GLU A 89 12.03 -22.26 9.50
N SER A 90 10.97 -22.63 8.79
CA SER A 90 10.77 -22.22 7.40
C SER A 90 10.51 -20.71 7.27
N TYR A 91 9.81 -20.14 8.23
CA TYR A 91 9.63 -18.70 8.31
C TYR A 91 10.94 -17.97 8.63
N ALA A 92 11.72 -18.43 9.62
CA ALA A 92 13.00 -17.84 9.96
C ALA A 92 13.97 -17.80 8.76
N THR A 93 14.00 -18.87 7.98
CA THR A 93 14.77 -18.92 6.73
C THR A 93 14.28 -17.86 5.73
N LEU A 94 12.98 -17.80 5.49
CA LEU A 94 12.39 -16.80 4.58
C LEU A 94 12.64 -15.37 5.05
N ALA A 95 12.47 -15.11 6.36
CA ALA A 95 12.70 -13.79 6.96
C ALA A 95 14.15 -13.32 6.79
N GLY A 96 15.12 -14.22 7.01
CA GLY A 96 16.54 -13.95 6.74
C GLY A 96 16.78 -13.58 5.27
N GLN A 97 16.26 -14.38 4.35
CA GLN A 97 16.38 -14.12 2.91
C GLN A 97 15.73 -12.81 2.47
N LEU A 98 14.61 -12.42 3.08
CA LEU A 98 13.95 -11.13 2.79
C LEU A 98 14.78 -9.95 3.30
N ARG A 99 15.42 -10.05 4.46
CA ARG A 99 16.35 -9.02 4.98
C ARG A 99 17.58 -8.87 4.08
N GLU A 100 18.19 -9.97 3.68
CA GLU A 100 19.31 -9.97 2.72
C GLU A 100 18.89 -9.40 1.35
N TYR A 101 17.67 -9.65 0.91
CA TYR A 101 17.12 -9.05 -0.30
C TYR A 101 16.97 -7.53 -0.15
N ASN A 102 16.49 -7.04 0.98
CA ASN A 102 16.38 -5.60 1.26
C ASN A 102 17.77 -4.92 1.28
N ASP A 103 18.78 -5.59 1.83
CA ASP A 103 20.17 -5.09 1.81
C ASP A 103 20.72 -5.03 0.39
N TRP A 104 20.43 -6.04 -0.43
CA TRP A 104 20.77 -6.02 -1.85
C TRP A 104 20.05 -4.90 -2.59
N VAL A 105 18.77 -4.64 -2.31
CA VAL A 105 18.02 -3.51 -2.91
C VAL A 105 18.66 -2.17 -2.54
N ARG A 106 19.09 -2.01 -1.29
CA ARG A 106 19.84 -0.80 -0.87
C ARG A 106 21.15 -0.62 -1.62
N ALA A 107 21.88 -1.71 -1.81
CA ALA A 107 23.21 -1.67 -2.42
C ALA A 107 23.17 -1.52 -3.95
N GLU A 108 22.26 -2.23 -4.61
CA GLU A 108 22.28 -2.38 -6.07
C GLU A 108 21.17 -1.61 -6.78
N ILE A 109 19.97 -1.51 -6.19
CA ILE A 109 18.82 -0.90 -6.87
C ILE A 109 18.70 0.58 -6.56
N LEU A 110 18.80 0.96 -5.28
CA LEU A 110 18.64 2.33 -4.84
C LEU A 110 19.58 3.32 -5.54
N PRO A 111 20.89 3.00 -5.77
CA PRO A 111 21.78 3.88 -6.52
C PRO A 111 21.41 4.06 -8.01
N ARG A 112 20.69 3.09 -8.59
CA ARG A 112 20.24 3.08 -9.98
C ARG A 112 18.84 3.68 -10.15
N ALA A 113 18.16 4.00 -9.05
CA ALA A 113 16.79 4.50 -9.07
C ALA A 113 16.70 5.92 -9.64
N ARG A 114 15.64 6.18 -10.39
CA ARG A 114 15.35 7.53 -10.91
C ARG A 114 14.88 8.45 -9.79
N THR A 115 15.26 9.71 -9.86
CA THR A 115 14.85 10.74 -8.89
C THR A 115 13.56 11.46 -9.30
N ASN A 116 13.21 11.43 -10.58
CA ASN A 116 11.94 11.98 -11.05
C ASN A 116 10.81 10.98 -10.79
N TYR A 117 9.81 11.36 -10.00
CA TYR A 117 8.65 10.52 -9.67
C TYR A 117 7.68 10.31 -10.85
N ARG A 118 7.70 11.21 -11.83
CA ARG A 118 6.78 11.14 -12.96
C ARG A 118 7.08 9.93 -13.85
N LEU A 119 6.05 9.20 -14.21
CA LEU A 119 6.16 8.18 -15.25
C LEU A 119 6.43 8.81 -16.61
N PRO A 120 7.20 8.16 -17.49
CA PRO A 120 7.25 8.54 -18.90
C PRO A 120 5.83 8.55 -19.50
N ALA A 121 5.56 9.50 -20.42
CA ALA A 121 4.23 9.70 -20.99
C ALA A 121 3.63 8.39 -21.54
N ALA A 122 4.40 7.64 -22.33
CA ALA A 122 3.94 6.39 -22.94
C ALA A 122 3.53 5.32 -21.90
N ILE A 123 4.24 5.24 -20.75
CA ILE A 123 3.89 4.30 -19.66
C ILE A 123 2.62 4.77 -18.95
N TYR A 124 2.48 6.08 -18.76
CA TYR A 124 1.30 6.64 -18.13
C TYR A 124 0.04 6.46 -18.99
N GLU A 125 0.13 6.72 -20.30
CA GLU A 125 -0.94 6.48 -21.25
C GLU A 125 -1.35 5.00 -21.31
N ASP A 126 -0.37 4.09 -21.29
CA ASP A 126 -0.65 2.66 -21.25
C ASP A 126 -1.36 2.26 -19.95
N ALA A 127 -0.93 2.80 -18.81
CA ALA A 127 -1.60 2.59 -17.54
C ALA A 127 -3.05 3.10 -17.55
N LEU A 128 -3.31 4.28 -18.11
CA LEU A 128 -4.67 4.81 -18.26
C LEU A 128 -5.54 3.87 -19.09
N ARG A 129 -5.05 3.40 -20.23
CA ARG A 129 -5.78 2.43 -21.09
C ARG A 129 -6.08 1.12 -20.36
N ASN A 130 -5.15 0.61 -19.57
CA ASN A 130 -5.36 -0.59 -18.76
C ASN A 130 -6.44 -0.41 -17.68
N TRP A 131 -6.69 0.81 -17.24
CA TRP A 131 -7.78 1.17 -16.34
C TRP A 131 -9.08 1.55 -17.08
N GLY A 132 -9.11 1.41 -18.41
CA GLY A 132 -10.27 1.75 -19.24
C GLY A 132 -10.48 3.26 -19.39
N VAL A 133 -9.45 4.06 -19.15
CA VAL A 133 -9.48 5.52 -19.31
C VAL A 133 -8.92 5.87 -20.69
N ASP A 134 -9.78 6.28 -21.61
CA ASP A 134 -9.43 6.74 -22.94
C ASP A 134 -9.57 8.27 -23.02
N ALA A 135 -8.72 8.97 -22.29
CA ALA A 135 -8.69 10.42 -22.22
C ALA A 135 -7.25 10.93 -22.32
N ASP A 136 -7.06 12.10 -22.95
CA ASP A 136 -5.77 12.77 -22.97
C ASP A 136 -5.35 13.15 -21.54
N PRO A 137 -4.11 12.82 -21.11
CA PRO A 137 -3.61 13.21 -19.80
C PRO A 137 -3.66 14.72 -19.53
N LEU A 138 -3.50 15.57 -20.53
CA LEU A 138 -3.57 17.03 -20.38
C LEU A 138 -5.00 17.48 -20.09
N ASP A 139 -5.99 16.88 -20.76
CA ASP A 139 -7.41 17.15 -20.49
C ASP A 139 -7.80 16.73 -19.07
N LEU A 140 -7.26 15.59 -18.60
CA LEU A 140 -7.46 15.14 -17.22
C LEU A 140 -6.86 16.09 -16.20
N ILE A 141 -5.66 16.65 -16.47
CA ILE A 141 -5.02 17.65 -15.60
C ILE A 141 -5.88 18.93 -15.54
N GLU A 142 -6.41 19.38 -16.68
CA GLU A 142 -7.28 20.56 -16.72
C GLU A 142 -8.56 20.34 -15.92
N GLN A 143 -9.24 19.21 -16.13
CA GLN A 143 -10.45 18.84 -15.39
C GLN A 143 -10.16 18.72 -13.88
N ALA A 144 -9.08 18.05 -13.50
CA ALA A 144 -8.68 17.90 -12.10
C ALA A 144 -8.36 19.26 -11.46
N THR A 145 -7.68 20.14 -12.19
CA THR A 145 -7.35 21.49 -11.71
C THR A 145 -8.62 22.31 -11.49
N LYS A 146 -9.57 22.26 -12.44
CA LYS A 146 -10.87 22.94 -12.31
C LYS A 146 -11.64 22.39 -11.11
N GLY A 147 -11.79 21.07 -11.00
CA GLY A 147 -12.48 20.43 -9.88
C GLY A 147 -11.85 20.77 -8.53
N TYR A 148 -10.52 20.79 -8.44
CA TYR A 148 -9.82 21.23 -7.24
C TYR A 148 -10.16 22.68 -6.85
N MET A 149 -10.16 23.60 -7.82
CA MET A 149 -10.50 25.01 -7.57
C MET A 149 -11.95 25.18 -7.14
N ASP A 150 -12.88 24.47 -7.76
CA ASP A 150 -14.30 24.50 -7.43
C ASP A 150 -14.53 24.02 -5.99
N ILE A 151 -13.99 22.85 -5.61
CA ILE A 151 -14.08 22.31 -4.24
C ILE A 151 -13.42 23.26 -3.23
N ARG A 152 -12.25 23.79 -3.55
CA ARG A 152 -11.56 24.74 -2.67
C ARG A 152 -12.41 25.99 -2.42
N ASN A 153 -13.01 26.57 -3.47
CA ASN A 153 -13.87 27.74 -3.36
C ASN A 153 -15.10 27.45 -2.48
N GLU A 154 -15.70 26.26 -2.62
CA GLU A 154 -16.79 25.82 -1.75
C GLU A 154 -16.35 25.69 -0.30
N MET A 155 -15.17 25.10 -0.02
CA MET A 155 -14.63 25.02 1.34
C MET A 155 -14.34 26.41 1.94
N GLU A 156 -13.78 27.32 1.15
CA GLU A 156 -13.54 28.72 1.57
C GLU A 156 -14.84 29.47 1.88
N ALA A 157 -15.92 29.17 1.16
CA ALA A 157 -17.25 29.76 1.41
C ALA A 157 -17.96 29.15 2.63
N LEU A 158 -17.76 27.84 2.89
CA LEU A 158 -18.40 27.13 3.99
C LEU A 158 -17.71 27.37 5.33
N ALA A 159 -16.38 27.47 5.35
CA ALA A 159 -15.61 27.56 6.57
C ALA A 159 -16.05 28.70 7.52
N PRO A 160 -16.26 29.94 7.08
CA PRO A 160 -16.74 31.02 7.96
C PRO A 160 -18.11 30.74 8.56
N ARG A 161 -18.98 30.04 7.83
CA ARG A 161 -20.33 29.69 8.30
C ARG A 161 -20.26 28.63 9.39
N ILE A 162 -19.46 27.58 9.20
CA ILE A 162 -19.24 26.54 10.18
C ILE A 162 -18.58 27.12 11.44
N ALA A 163 -17.53 27.95 11.27
CA ALA A 163 -16.85 28.59 12.37
C ALA A 163 -17.79 29.47 13.20
N ALA A 164 -18.65 30.26 12.54
CA ALA A 164 -19.65 31.09 13.23
C ALA A 164 -20.68 30.25 14.02
N GLU A 165 -21.17 29.15 13.43
CA GLU A 165 -22.09 28.22 14.09
C GLU A 165 -21.46 27.53 15.31
N LYS A 166 -20.18 27.19 15.22
CA LYS A 166 -19.41 26.56 16.29
C LYS A 166 -18.81 27.54 17.31
N GLY A 167 -18.85 28.84 17.04
CA GLY A 167 -18.24 29.85 17.90
C GLY A 167 -16.71 29.89 17.83
N TRP A 168 -16.12 29.45 16.73
CA TRP A 168 -14.67 29.47 16.51
C TRP A 168 -14.22 30.81 15.90
N ASP A 169 -13.06 31.30 16.34
CA ASP A 169 -12.47 32.55 15.84
C ASP A 169 -11.48 32.28 14.70
N THR A 170 -12.00 31.69 13.61
CA THR A 170 -11.25 31.44 12.37
C THR A 170 -12.15 31.53 11.16
N ARG A 171 -11.54 31.78 9.98
CA ARG A 171 -12.18 31.73 8.67
C ARG A 171 -11.42 30.84 7.69
N ASP A 172 -10.25 30.35 8.09
CA ASP A 172 -9.44 29.45 7.25
C ASP A 172 -10.05 28.05 7.26
N TYR A 173 -10.38 27.55 6.08
CA TYR A 173 -10.99 26.22 5.94
C TYR A 173 -10.09 25.09 6.47
N ARG A 174 -8.76 25.25 6.46
CA ARG A 174 -7.82 24.26 6.98
C ARG A 174 -7.88 24.17 8.49
N GLU A 175 -7.98 25.33 9.15
CA GLU A 175 -8.15 25.40 10.61
C GLU A 175 -9.51 24.85 11.02
N VAL A 176 -10.59 25.20 10.28
CA VAL A 176 -11.93 24.66 10.52
C VAL A 176 -11.92 23.11 10.38
N ILE A 177 -11.26 22.55 9.34
CA ILE A 177 -11.12 21.11 9.18
C ILE A 177 -10.34 20.47 10.34
N ALA A 178 -9.27 21.14 10.81
CA ALA A 178 -8.50 20.64 11.95
C ALA A 178 -9.36 20.59 13.22
N LEU A 179 -10.10 21.65 13.52
CA LEU A 179 -11.01 21.72 14.67
C LEU A 179 -12.15 20.68 14.57
N LEU A 180 -12.73 20.47 13.39
CA LEU A 180 -13.74 19.43 13.18
C LEU A 180 -13.19 18.02 13.45
N LYS A 181 -11.93 17.77 13.07
CA LYS A 181 -11.28 16.47 13.37
C LYS A 181 -11.02 16.25 14.85
N GLU A 182 -10.78 17.33 15.61
CA GLU A 182 -10.61 17.25 17.07
C GLU A 182 -11.93 17.02 17.80
N GLU A 183 -13.05 17.56 17.29
CA GLU A 183 -14.39 17.37 17.91
C GLU A 183 -14.92 15.93 17.80
N GLY A 184 -14.49 15.18 16.83
CA GLY A 184 -15.12 13.89 16.53
C GLY A 184 -14.18 12.71 16.23
N PRO A 185 -13.13 12.42 17.03
CA PRO A 185 -12.43 11.17 16.84
C PRO A 185 -13.39 10.01 17.16
N ILE A 186 -13.74 9.23 16.14
CA ILE A 186 -14.49 7.99 16.38
C ILE A 186 -13.50 6.98 16.92
N ASP A 187 -13.77 6.50 18.14
CA ASP A 187 -13.02 5.41 18.75
C ASP A 187 -13.04 4.20 17.81
N GLY A 188 -11.85 3.61 17.54
CA GLY A 188 -11.72 2.50 16.61
C GLY A 188 -12.67 1.34 16.90
N ASP A 189 -12.92 1.08 18.19
CA ASP A 189 -13.84 0.03 18.64
C ASP A 189 -15.32 0.33 18.31
N LYS A 190 -15.67 1.60 18.09
CA LYS A 190 -17.04 2.06 17.75
C LYS A 190 -17.22 2.36 16.26
N LEU A 191 -16.17 2.23 15.47
CA LEU A 191 -16.18 2.60 14.06
C LEU A 191 -17.23 1.83 13.26
N VAL A 192 -17.36 0.53 13.49
CA VAL A 192 -18.33 -0.34 12.80
C VAL A 192 -19.77 0.06 13.16
N ASP A 193 -20.05 0.31 14.42
CA ASP A 193 -21.38 0.73 14.89
C ASP A 193 -21.76 2.11 14.32
N HIS A 194 -20.78 3.02 14.23
CA HIS A 194 -20.98 4.32 13.60
C HIS A 194 -21.35 4.18 12.12
N TYR A 195 -20.61 3.36 11.35
CA TYR A 195 -20.95 3.11 9.94
C TYR A 195 -22.34 2.50 9.78
N HIS A 196 -22.74 1.57 10.63
CA HIS A 196 -24.08 1.01 10.60
C HIS A 196 -25.17 2.05 10.93
N ALA A 197 -24.89 3.01 11.81
CA ALA A 197 -25.81 4.10 12.09
C ALA A 197 -25.97 5.02 10.88
N VAL A 198 -24.85 5.45 10.27
CA VAL A 198 -24.89 6.28 9.05
C VAL A 198 -25.61 5.60 7.89
N LEU A 199 -25.39 4.29 7.69
CA LEU A 199 -26.10 3.54 6.63
C LEU A 199 -27.62 3.53 6.86
N ARG A 200 -28.10 3.35 8.10
CA ARG A 200 -29.53 3.42 8.40
C ARG A 200 -30.12 4.80 8.12
N ASP A 201 -29.39 5.87 8.45
CA ASP A 201 -29.85 7.26 8.18
C ASP A 201 -29.94 7.56 6.67
N ILE A 202 -29.17 6.85 5.83
CA ILE A 202 -29.20 7.02 4.36
C ILE A 202 -30.34 6.20 3.74
N GLU A 203 -30.76 5.10 4.38
CA GLU A 203 -31.82 4.21 3.89
C GLU A 203 -33.24 4.71 4.24
N GLU A 204 -33.38 5.65 5.19
CA GLU A 204 -34.62 6.36 5.53
C GLU A 204 -34.85 7.57 4.62
#